data_e40d76640f916e4009ce501394037a3e
#
_entry.id   e40d76640f916e4009ce501394037a3e
#
_cell.length_a   1.000
_cell.length_b   1.000
_cell.length_c   1.000
_cell.angle_alpha   90.00
_cell.angle_beta   90.00
_cell.angle_gamma   90.00
#
_symmetry.space_group_name_H-M   'P 1'
#
loop_
_entity.id
_entity.type
_entity.pdbx_description
1 polymer ?
#
loop_
_entity_poly.entity_id
_entity_poly.type
_entity_poly.pdbx_seq_one_letter_code
_entity_poly.pdbx_strand_id
1 'polypeptide(L)'
;ARQACEHLERVAMGSYFYSRISHNAFQLLYLNPPYLSTIGANGTRTREERRFLIETIPHLTEHGVLIYIIPYYRLTPDIARVLCDNFEKLSVYRFCGKEFTKFHQIAVLGCRIPRQDGSRLAPAFLSRVEILEQIPTLDELPPESYALPPATAKVQIFYGSVFNEVELARQLESSALCKKLYREENVLDR
;
A
#
# COMPACT_ATOMS: atom_id res chain seq x y z
N ALA A 1 5.16 14.57 5.45
CA ALA A 1 3.69 14.54 5.47
C ALA A 1 3.11 15.30 6.67
N ARG A 2 3.54 15.03 7.92
CA ARG A 2 3.00 15.72 9.11
C ARG A 2 3.16 17.23 9.08
N GLN A 3 4.28 17.76 8.56
CA GLN A 3 4.53 19.20 8.47
C GLN A 3 3.62 19.91 7.47
N ALA A 4 3.06 19.18 6.50
CA ALA A 4 2.20 19.72 5.46
C ALA A 4 0.69 19.44 5.69
N CYS A 5 0.34 18.74 6.77
CA CYS A 5 -1.05 18.38 7.07
C CYS A 5 -1.59 19.23 8.22
N GLU A 6 -2.68 19.97 7.97
CA GLU A 6 -3.38 20.74 9.00
C GLU A 6 -4.10 19.85 10.03
N HIS A 7 -4.45 18.64 9.62
CA HIS A 7 -5.15 17.64 10.42
C HIS A 7 -4.22 16.51 10.84
N LEU A 8 -3.42 16.72 11.88
CA LEU A 8 -2.42 15.75 12.36
C LEU A 8 -3.02 14.39 12.76
N GLU A 9 -4.28 14.38 13.20
CA GLU A 9 -5.04 13.17 13.53
C GLU A 9 -5.31 12.27 12.31
N ARG A 10 -5.15 12.81 11.10
CA ARG A 10 -5.29 12.07 9.83
C ARG A 10 -3.97 11.53 9.29
N VAL A 11 -2.88 11.69 10.05
CA VAL A 11 -1.54 11.23 9.64
C VAL A 11 -1.03 10.22 10.64
N ALA A 12 -1.04 8.94 10.27
CA ALA A 12 -0.40 7.89 11.04
C ALA A 12 1.10 7.82 10.68
N MET A 13 1.93 7.74 11.72
CA MET A 13 3.37 7.48 11.56
C MET A 13 3.69 6.03 11.88
N GLY A 14 4.70 5.49 11.19
CA GLY A 14 5.19 4.15 11.41
C GLY A 14 5.15 3.29 10.15
N SER A 15 5.45 2.02 10.30
CA SER A 15 5.32 1.06 9.22
C SER A 15 3.85 0.77 8.97
N TYR A 16 3.44 0.80 7.70
CA TYR A 16 2.09 0.42 7.29
C TYR A 16 1.70 -0.98 7.82
N PHE A 17 2.62 -1.93 7.78
CA PHE A 17 2.37 -3.32 8.18
C PHE A 17 2.07 -3.52 9.67
N TYR A 18 2.35 -2.54 10.49
CA TYR A 18 1.96 -2.51 11.91
C TYR A 18 0.80 -1.55 12.19
N SER A 19 0.23 -0.96 11.13
CA SER A 19 -0.90 -0.05 11.25
C SER A 19 -2.22 -0.83 11.31
N ARG A 20 -3.22 -0.23 11.94
CA ARG A 20 -4.60 -0.73 11.90
C ARG A 20 -5.46 0.29 11.18
N ILE A 21 -6.08 -0.16 10.10
CA ILE A 21 -6.82 0.69 9.17
C ILE A 21 -8.12 -0.01 8.81
N SER A 22 -9.24 0.71 8.83
CA SER A 22 -10.56 0.21 8.44
C SER A 22 -10.54 -0.35 7.02
N HIS A 23 -11.22 -1.47 6.80
CA HIS A 23 -11.47 -2.02 5.48
C HIS A 23 -12.70 -1.36 4.84
N ASN A 24 -12.77 -1.36 3.50
CA ASN A 24 -13.88 -0.82 2.71
C ASN A 24 -14.33 0.60 3.14
N ALA A 25 -13.38 1.47 3.50
CA ALA A 25 -13.68 2.77 4.10
C ALA A 25 -13.13 3.97 3.32
N PHE A 26 -12.29 3.74 2.32
CA PHE A 26 -11.63 4.80 1.56
C PHE A 26 -12.06 4.74 0.09
N GLN A 27 -12.35 5.90 -0.50
CA GLN A 27 -12.75 6.04 -1.90
C GLN A 27 -11.55 6.15 -2.84
N LEU A 28 -10.40 6.58 -2.31
CA LEU A 28 -9.16 6.77 -3.05
C LEU A 28 -8.01 6.08 -2.33
N LEU A 29 -7.26 5.29 -3.07
CA LEU A 29 -5.98 4.72 -2.65
C LEU A 29 -4.87 5.28 -3.54
N TYR A 30 -4.11 6.25 -3.00
CA TYR A 30 -2.86 6.70 -3.59
C TYR A 30 -1.72 5.87 -3.02
N LEU A 31 -1.15 5.02 -3.82
CA LEU A 31 -0.13 4.06 -3.42
C LEU A 31 1.19 4.30 -4.15
N ASN A 32 2.18 4.80 -3.44
CA ASN A 32 3.55 4.96 -3.91
C ASN A 32 4.49 4.21 -2.95
N PRO A 33 4.62 2.88 -3.08
CA PRO A 33 5.39 2.06 -2.15
C PRO A 33 6.90 2.23 -2.36
N PRO A 34 7.72 1.84 -1.36
CA PRO A 34 9.16 1.78 -1.56
C PRO A 34 9.51 0.69 -2.59
N TYR A 35 10.46 0.99 -3.49
CA TYR A 35 10.91 0.08 -4.56
C TYR A 35 12.04 -0.83 -4.06
N LEU A 36 11.80 -1.52 -2.96
CA LEU A 36 12.75 -2.39 -2.29
C LEU A 36 12.34 -3.85 -2.42
N SER A 37 13.30 -4.74 -2.26
CA SER A 37 13.04 -6.16 -2.06
C SER A 37 13.51 -6.55 -0.67
N THR A 38 12.64 -7.17 0.09
CA THR A 38 12.93 -7.73 1.40
C THR A 38 13.12 -9.23 1.30
N ILE A 39 14.02 -9.76 2.11
CA ILE A 39 14.22 -11.21 2.26
C ILE A 39 13.43 -11.62 3.49
N GLY A 40 12.40 -12.43 3.30
CA GLY A 40 11.63 -13.01 4.41
C GLY A 40 12.48 -13.99 5.24
N ALA A 41 12.02 -14.33 6.44
CA ALA A 41 12.69 -15.25 7.35
C ALA A 41 12.97 -16.64 6.74
N ASN A 42 12.22 -17.04 5.72
CA ASN A 42 12.38 -18.28 4.96
C ASN A 42 13.29 -18.13 3.71
N GLY A 43 14.01 -17.02 3.56
CA GLY A 43 14.88 -16.75 2.41
C GLY A 43 14.14 -16.33 1.13
N THR A 44 12.82 -16.28 1.12
CA THR A 44 12.04 -15.85 -0.05
C THR A 44 12.17 -14.36 -0.26
N ARG A 45 12.53 -13.96 -1.48
CA ARG A 45 12.63 -12.55 -1.85
C ARG A 45 11.24 -12.00 -2.21
N THR A 46 10.68 -11.17 -1.35
CA THR A 46 9.39 -10.52 -1.59
C THR A 46 9.62 -9.10 -2.07
N ARG A 47 8.88 -8.69 -3.08
CA ARG A 47 8.88 -7.32 -3.57
C ARG A 47 7.87 -6.50 -2.81
N GLU A 48 8.32 -5.41 -2.23
CA GLU A 48 7.47 -4.53 -1.41
C GLU A 48 6.34 -3.91 -2.25
N GLU A 49 6.58 -3.57 -3.51
CA GLU A 49 5.55 -3.00 -4.39
C GLU A 49 4.30 -3.91 -4.48
N ARG A 50 4.52 -5.21 -4.69
CA ARG A 50 3.44 -6.20 -4.75
C ARG A 50 2.78 -6.41 -3.39
N ARG A 51 3.58 -6.48 -2.33
CA ARG A 51 3.09 -6.68 -0.97
C ARG A 51 2.18 -5.52 -0.54
N PHE A 52 2.64 -4.28 -0.71
CA PHE A 52 1.83 -3.10 -0.43
C PHE A 52 0.53 -3.08 -1.22
N LEU A 53 0.56 -3.42 -2.51
CA LEU A 53 -0.65 -3.48 -3.33
C LEU A 53 -1.67 -4.46 -2.74
N ILE A 54 -1.27 -5.69 -2.43
CA ILE A 54 -2.16 -6.73 -1.91
C ILE A 54 -2.74 -6.32 -0.54
N GLU A 55 -1.90 -5.82 0.36
CA GLU A 55 -2.28 -5.48 1.73
C GLU A 55 -3.19 -4.24 1.79
N THR A 56 -3.08 -3.31 0.82
CA THR A 56 -3.86 -2.06 0.84
C THR A 56 -5.20 -2.15 0.12
N ILE A 57 -5.37 -3.05 -0.85
CA ILE A 57 -6.63 -3.25 -1.59
C ILE A 57 -7.84 -3.37 -0.65
N PRO A 58 -7.80 -4.12 0.47
CA PRO A 58 -8.95 -4.28 1.36
C PRO A 58 -9.48 -2.97 1.97
N HIS A 59 -8.66 -1.91 2.04
CA HIS A 59 -9.09 -0.63 2.61
C HIS A 59 -9.96 0.20 1.66
N LEU A 60 -9.80 -0.03 0.34
CA LEU A 60 -10.53 0.67 -0.69
C LEU A 60 -11.97 0.15 -0.78
N THR A 61 -12.95 1.06 -0.88
CA THR A 61 -14.36 0.70 -1.10
C THR A 61 -14.57 0.11 -2.50
N GLU A 62 -15.65 -0.60 -2.71
CA GLU A 62 -16.09 -0.97 -4.05
C GLU A 62 -16.28 0.30 -4.90
N HIS A 63 -15.89 0.25 -6.16
CA HIS A 63 -15.78 1.39 -7.09
C HIS A 63 -14.80 2.50 -6.67
N GLY A 64 -14.08 2.33 -5.55
CA GLY A 64 -13.01 3.25 -5.15
C GLY A 64 -11.87 3.25 -6.17
N VAL A 65 -11.19 4.37 -6.28
CA VAL A 65 -10.14 4.59 -7.29
C VAL A 65 -8.77 4.28 -6.72
N LEU A 66 -8.01 3.49 -7.46
CA LEU A 66 -6.58 3.25 -7.22
C LEU A 66 -5.75 4.21 -8.09
N ILE A 67 -4.73 4.81 -7.50
CA ILE A 67 -3.58 5.45 -8.17
C ILE A 67 -2.33 4.76 -7.65
N TYR A 68 -1.74 3.89 -8.46
CA TYR A 68 -0.58 3.10 -8.08
C TYR A 68 0.65 3.52 -8.88
N ILE A 69 1.67 4.03 -8.19
CA ILE A 69 2.88 4.58 -8.79
C ILE A 69 4.03 3.63 -8.59
N ILE A 70 4.61 3.17 -9.69
CA ILE A 70 5.78 2.28 -9.72
C ILE A 70 6.66 2.58 -10.94
N PRO A 71 7.94 2.20 -10.94
CA PRO A 71 8.73 2.15 -12.17
C PRO A 71 8.11 1.16 -13.17
N TYR A 72 8.07 1.50 -14.48
CA TYR A 72 7.38 0.67 -15.48
C TYR A 72 7.86 -0.79 -15.50
N TYR A 73 9.17 -1.02 -15.33
CA TYR A 73 9.76 -2.36 -15.28
C TYR A 73 9.41 -3.16 -14.01
N ARG A 74 8.71 -2.55 -13.06
CA ARG A 74 8.16 -3.21 -11.86
C ARG A 74 6.75 -3.72 -12.06
N LEU A 75 6.09 -3.37 -13.16
CA LEU A 75 4.80 -3.97 -13.53
C LEU A 75 5.03 -5.40 -14.03
N THR A 76 5.22 -6.32 -13.08
CA THR A 76 5.46 -7.74 -13.35
C THR A 76 4.15 -8.49 -13.63
N PRO A 77 4.20 -9.72 -14.24
CA PRO A 77 3.02 -10.56 -14.44
C PRO A 77 2.20 -10.78 -13.17
N ASP A 78 2.85 -10.95 -12.02
CA ASP A 78 2.18 -11.13 -10.72
C ASP A 78 1.41 -9.87 -10.28
N ILE A 79 1.99 -8.69 -10.48
CA ILE A 79 1.34 -7.42 -10.17
C ILE A 79 0.17 -7.18 -11.14
N ALA A 80 0.39 -7.40 -12.44
CA ALA A 80 -0.67 -7.29 -13.44
C ALA A 80 -1.85 -8.21 -13.13
N ARG A 81 -1.57 -9.44 -12.68
CA ARG A 81 -2.60 -10.38 -12.25
C ARG A 81 -3.40 -9.85 -11.06
N VAL A 82 -2.73 -9.35 -10.02
CA VAL A 82 -3.41 -8.76 -8.85
C VAL A 82 -4.28 -7.58 -9.26
N LEU A 83 -3.79 -6.73 -10.16
CA LEU A 83 -4.56 -5.59 -10.67
C LEU A 83 -5.79 -6.06 -11.43
N CYS A 84 -5.65 -7.00 -12.37
CA CYS A 84 -6.77 -7.52 -13.15
C CYS A 84 -7.77 -8.36 -12.33
N ASP A 85 -7.32 -8.97 -11.22
CA ASP A 85 -8.19 -9.69 -10.30
C ASP A 85 -9.10 -8.75 -9.50
N ASN A 86 -8.69 -7.50 -9.24
CA ASN A 86 -9.35 -6.63 -8.26
C ASN A 86 -9.83 -5.29 -8.82
N PHE A 87 -9.49 -4.96 -10.07
CA PHE A 87 -9.82 -3.67 -10.66
C PHE A 87 -10.32 -3.80 -12.09
N GLU A 88 -11.26 -2.93 -12.45
CA GLU A 88 -11.69 -2.66 -13.82
C GLU A 88 -11.20 -1.29 -14.28
N LYS A 89 -11.44 -0.94 -15.56
CA LYS A 89 -11.02 0.32 -16.20
C LYS A 89 -9.52 0.60 -16.00
N LEU A 90 -8.72 -0.47 -15.97
CA LEU A 90 -7.27 -0.33 -15.78
C LEU A 90 -6.65 0.47 -16.91
N SER A 91 -5.93 1.51 -16.57
CA SER A 91 -5.13 2.33 -17.49
C SER A 91 -3.74 2.58 -16.94
N VAL A 92 -2.81 2.87 -17.83
CA VAL A 92 -1.40 3.15 -17.48
C VAL A 92 -0.98 4.44 -18.17
N TYR A 93 -0.37 5.33 -17.41
CA TYR A 93 0.18 6.59 -17.88
C TYR A 93 1.61 6.75 -17.38
N ARG A 94 2.49 7.34 -18.19
CA ARG A 94 3.83 7.72 -17.75
C ARG A 94 3.84 9.15 -17.24
N PHE A 95 4.72 9.44 -16.31
CA PHE A 95 4.96 10.81 -15.89
C PHE A 95 5.66 11.60 -17.00
N CYS A 96 5.56 12.92 -16.93
CA CYS A 96 6.18 13.84 -17.90
C CYS A 96 7.49 14.41 -17.35
N GLY A 97 8.33 14.94 -18.25
CA GLY A 97 9.47 15.77 -17.91
C GLY A 97 10.72 15.02 -17.42
N LYS A 98 11.63 15.76 -16.80
CA LYS A 98 12.95 15.28 -16.35
C LYS A 98 12.86 14.20 -15.26
N GLU A 99 11.82 14.22 -14.46
CA GLU A 99 11.56 13.25 -13.39
C GLU A 99 11.40 11.84 -13.97
N PHE A 100 10.67 11.72 -15.09
CA PHE A 100 10.48 10.46 -15.78
C PHE A 100 11.80 9.84 -16.24
N THR A 101 12.69 10.66 -16.83
CA THR A 101 13.99 10.19 -17.31
C THR A 101 14.84 9.57 -16.20
N LYS A 102 14.65 10.04 -14.96
CA LYS A 102 15.41 9.55 -13.79
C LYS A 102 14.78 8.30 -13.15
N PHE A 103 13.46 8.27 -13.01
CA PHE A 103 12.76 7.25 -12.21
C PHE A 103 11.96 6.27 -13.04
N HIS A 104 11.66 6.59 -14.31
CA HIS A 104 10.85 5.76 -15.22
C HIS A 104 9.50 5.31 -14.61
N GLN A 105 8.87 6.22 -13.86
CA GLN A 105 7.63 5.91 -13.14
C GLN A 105 6.41 5.99 -14.05
N ILE A 106 5.49 5.08 -13.80
CA ILE A 106 4.14 5.05 -14.36
C ILE A 106 3.11 5.18 -13.25
N ALA A 107 1.96 5.72 -13.59
CA ALA A 107 0.77 5.68 -12.78
C ALA A 107 -0.20 4.64 -13.38
N VAL A 108 -0.55 3.62 -12.60
CA VAL A 108 -1.61 2.67 -12.92
C VAL A 108 -2.87 3.13 -12.21
N LEU A 109 -3.95 3.33 -12.96
CA LEU A 109 -5.25 3.71 -12.44
C LEU A 109 -6.25 2.57 -12.63
N GLY A 110 -7.22 2.46 -11.73
CA GLY A 110 -8.28 1.47 -11.84
C GLY A 110 -9.39 1.71 -10.83
N CYS A 111 -10.59 1.18 -11.10
CA CYS A 111 -11.72 1.18 -10.19
C CYS A 111 -11.85 -0.19 -9.53
N ARG A 112 -11.98 -0.24 -8.20
CA ARG A 112 -12.10 -1.51 -7.47
C ARG A 112 -13.41 -2.22 -7.80
N ILE A 113 -13.28 -3.52 -8.03
CA ILE A 113 -14.41 -4.44 -8.21
C ILE A 113 -14.29 -5.62 -7.22
N PRO A 114 -15.35 -6.38 -6.98
CA PRO A 114 -15.25 -7.68 -6.35
C PRO A 114 -14.23 -8.55 -7.08
N ARG A 115 -13.44 -9.30 -6.33
CA ARG A 115 -12.37 -10.12 -6.88
C ARG A 115 -12.90 -11.10 -7.94
N GLN A 116 -12.24 -11.11 -9.09
CA GLN A 116 -12.50 -11.98 -10.22
C GLN A 116 -11.24 -12.75 -10.66
N ASP A 117 -11.37 -13.62 -11.66
CA ASP A 117 -10.22 -14.23 -12.30
C ASP A 117 -9.71 -13.36 -13.47
N GLY A 118 -8.67 -12.58 -13.19
CA GLY A 118 -8.00 -11.71 -14.18
C GLY A 118 -6.94 -12.40 -15.04
N SER A 119 -6.78 -13.74 -14.98
CA SER A 119 -5.69 -14.45 -15.66
C SER A 119 -5.62 -14.22 -17.17
N ARG A 120 -6.78 -14.08 -17.81
CA ARG A 120 -6.88 -13.83 -19.26
C ARG A 120 -6.61 -12.37 -19.63
N LEU A 121 -6.82 -11.45 -18.68
CA LEU A 121 -6.67 -10.01 -18.89
C LEU A 121 -5.23 -9.54 -18.63
N ALA A 122 -4.51 -10.17 -17.72
CA ALA A 122 -3.19 -9.75 -17.28
C ALA A 122 -2.15 -9.69 -18.42
N PRO A 123 -2.06 -10.66 -19.36
CA PRO A 123 -1.12 -10.55 -20.48
C PRO A 123 -1.41 -9.36 -21.38
N ALA A 124 -2.69 -9.14 -21.75
CA ALA A 124 -3.09 -8.00 -22.56
C ALA A 124 -2.89 -6.65 -21.84
N PHE A 125 -2.99 -6.63 -20.51
CA PHE A 125 -2.68 -5.44 -19.73
C PHE A 125 -1.18 -5.15 -19.73
N LEU A 126 -0.34 -6.18 -19.58
CA LEU A 126 1.13 -6.03 -19.60
C LEU A 126 1.65 -5.55 -20.95
N SER A 127 1.08 -6.01 -22.06
CA SER A 127 1.53 -5.58 -23.40
C SER A 127 1.44 -4.06 -23.62
N ARG A 128 0.58 -3.36 -22.86
CA ARG A 128 0.46 -1.89 -22.91
C ARG A 128 1.71 -1.15 -22.42
N VAL A 129 2.59 -1.80 -21.69
CA VAL A 129 3.80 -1.19 -21.12
C VAL A 129 5.10 -1.76 -21.70
N GLU A 130 5.02 -2.63 -22.69
CA GLU A 130 6.18 -3.22 -23.33
C GLU A 130 7.04 -2.18 -24.08
N ILE A 131 6.38 -1.20 -24.69
CA ILE A 131 7.04 -0.10 -25.41
C ILE A 131 6.77 1.19 -24.65
N LEU A 132 7.78 1.67 -23.95
CA LEU A 132 7.68 2.81 -23.05
C LEU A 132 7.18 4.08 -23.72
N GLU A 133 7.61 4.33 -24.97
CA GLU A 133 7.25 5.50 -25.77
C GLU A 133 5.78 5.50 -26.16
N GLN A 134 5.14 4.34 -26.20
CA GLN A 134 3.70 4.18 -26.52
C GLN A 134 2.80 4.35 -25.30
N ILE A 135 3.35 4.38 -24.10
CA ILE A 135 2.55 4.64 -22.91
C ILE A 135 2.15 6.14 -22.95
N PRO A 136 0.83 6.45 -22.92
CA PRO A 136 0.38 7.84 -22.91
C PRO A 136 0.91 8.58 -21.68
N THR A 137 1.07 9.88 -21.79
CA THR A 137 1.48 10.71 -20.66
C THR A 137 0.28 10.98 -19.73
N LEU A 138 0.56 11.28 -18.47
CA LEU A 138 -0.50 11.56 -17.50
C LEU A 138 -1.36 12.77 -17.90
N ASP A 139 -0.78 13.73 -18.67
CA ASP A 139 -1.49 14.89 -19.20
C ASP A 139 -2.54 14.52 -20.27
N GLU A 140 -2.43 13.32 -20.85
CA GLU A 140 -3.39 12.79 -21.81
C GLU A 140 -4.56 12.05 -21.16
N LEU A 141 -4.58 11.95 -19.81
CA LEU A 141 -5.71 11.36 -19.11
C LEU A 141 -6.96 12.21 -19.34
N PRO A 142 -8.02 11.63 -19.98
CA PRO A 142 -9.23 12.39 -20.22
C PRO A 142 -9.88 12.86 -18.93
N PRO A 143 -10.40 14.08 -18.86
CA PRO A 143 -11.17 14.56 -17.72
C PRO A 143 -12.29 13.58 -17.36
N GLU A 144 -12.60 13.46 -16.08
CA GLU A 144 -13.70 12.63 -15.55
C GLU A 144 -13.59 11.13 -15.83
N SER A 145 -12.43 10.63 -16.28
CA SER A 145 -12.20 9.19 -16.52
C SER A 145 -12.42 8.34 -15.26
N TYR A 146 -12.16 8.92 -14.09
CA TYR A 146 -12.30 8.27 -12.79
C TYR A 146 -13.07 9.19 -11.84
N ALA A 147 -14.24 8.74 -11.40
CA ALA A 147 -15.05 9.42 -10.40
C ALA A 147 -14.96 8.68 -9.06
N LEU A 148 -14.79 9.42 -7.98
CA LEU A 148 -14.82 8.84 -6.64
C LEU A 148 -16.26 8.50 -6.26
N PRO A 149 -16.53 7.30 -5.72
CA PRO A 149 -17.85 6.97 -5.20
C PRO A 149 -18.16 7.83 -3.97
N PRO A 150 -19.45 8.01 -3.62
CA PRO A 150 -19.83 8.71 -2.41
C PRO A 150 -19.26 7.99 -1.17
N ALA A 151 -18.91 8.76 -0.15
CA ALA A 151 -18.44 8.23 1.12
C ALA A 151 -19.62 7.59 1.89
N THR A 152 -19.74 6.28 1.84
CA THR A 152 -20.81 5.51 2.49
C THR A 152 -20.38 4.92 3.83
N ALA A 153 -19.09 4.66 4.01
CA ALA A 153 -18.53 4.10 5.23
C ALA A 153 -17.72 5.14 6.02
N LYS A 154 -17.83 5.08 7.35
CA LYS A 154 -16.97 5.87 8.24
C LYS A 154 -15.66 5.12 8.49
N VAL A 155 -14.55 5.84 8.44
CA VAL A 155 -13.26 5.35 8.91
C VAL A 155 -13.34 5.22 10.44
N GLN A 156 -13.41 4.01 10.95
CA GLN A 156 -13.49 3.74 12.40
C GLN A 156 -12.12 3.61 13.03
N ILE A 157 -11.17 3.05 12.29
CA ILE A 157 -9.82 2.74 12.74
C ILE A 157 -8.84 3.31 11.74
N PHE A 158 -7.94 4.18 12.18
CA PHE A 158 -6.83 4.70 11.39
C PHE A 158 -5.71 5.13 12.31
N TYR A 159 -4.81 4.20 12.67
CA TYR A 159 -3.63 4.54 13.42
C TYR A 159 -2.45 3.65 13.04
N GLY A 160 -1.24 4.22 13.15
CA GLY A 160 0.01 3.50 13.01
C GLY A 160 0.56 3.16 14.39
N SER A 161 1.17 1.99 14.53
CA SER A 161 1.97 1.68 15.69
C SER A 161 3.39 2.16 15.43
N VAL A 162 3.85 3.14 16.19
CA VAL A 162 5.27 3.42 16.33
C VAL A 162 5.80 2.49 17.42
N PHE A 163 6.65 1.55 17.03
CA PHE A 163 7.35 0.75 18.03
C PHE A 163 8.35 1.66 18.75
N ASN A 164 8.02 2.04 19.96
CA ASN A 164 8.91 2.80 20.83
C ASN A 164 9.51 1.81 21.82
N GLU A 165 10.76 1.41 21.58
CA GLU A 165 11.48 0.46 22.43
C GLU A 165 11.55 0.93 23.90
N VAL A 166 11.73 2.23 24.13
CA VAL A 166 11.81 2.82 25.46
C VAL A 166 10.46 2.72 26.20
N GLU A 167 9.36 3.02 25.49
CA GLU A 167 8.02 2.92 26.07
C GLU A 167 7.61 1.47 26.30
N LEU A 168 8.00 0.55 25.41
CA LEU A 168 7.79 -0.88 25.60
C LEU A 168 8.57 -1.40 26.81
N ALA A 169 9.84 -1.04 26.94
CA ALA A 169 10.65 -1.42 28.10
C ALA A 169 10.02 -0.93 29.41
N ARG A 170 9.57 0.33 29.44
CA ARG A 170 8.89 0.92 30.60
C ARG A 170 7.56 0.22 30.91
N GLN A 171 6.78 -0.16 29.90
CA GLN A 171 5.52 -0.90 30.08
C GLN A 171 5.78 -2.33 30.58
N LEU A 172 6.82 -3.00 30.09
CA LEU A 172 7.25 -4.31 30.56
C LEU A 172 7.70 -4.23 32.03
N GLU A 173 8.55 -3.27 32.39
CA GLU A 173 9.00 -3.05 33.79
C GLU A 173 7.83 -2.77 34.74
N SER A 174 6.81 -2.05 34.28
CA SER A 174 5.61 -1.74 35.07
C SER A 174 4.59 -2.89 35.10
N SER A 175 4.72 -3.88 34.22
CA SER A 175 3.75 -4.97 34.09
C SER A 175 3.77 -5.89 35.32
N ALA A 176 2.57 -6.34 35.72
CA ALA A 176 2.42 -7.29 36.81
C ALA A 176 3.14 -8.63 36.55
N LEU A 177 3.31 -8.98 35.27
CA LEU A 177 3.98 -10.21 34.83
C LEU A 177 5.49 -10.15 35.10
N CYS A 178 6.16 -9.05 34.73
CA CYS A 178 7.58 -8.84 35.03
C CYS A 178 7.84 -8.81 36.53
N LYS A 179 6.99 -8.13 37.32
CA LYS A 179 7.09 -8.10 38.77
C LYS A 179 6.94 -9.49 39.41
N LYS A 180 6.15 -10.37 38.79
CA LYS A 180 5.97 -11.76 39.23
C LYS A 180 7.20 -12.61 38.91
N LEU A 181 7.76 -12.48 37.70
CA LEU A 181 8.98 -13.20 37.28
C LEU A 181 10.18 -12.79 38.12
N TYR A 182 10.41 -11.49 38.36
CA TYR A 182 11.48 -11.02 39.25
C TYR A 182 11.34 -11.48 40.71
N ARG A 183 10.11 -11.74 41.20
CA ARG A 183 9.90 -12.33 42.51
C ARG A 183 10.22 -13.82 42.56
N GLU A 184 9.94 -14.55 41.50
CA GLU A 184 10.22 -15.99 41.41
C GLU A 184 11.74 -16.27 41.29
N GLU A 185 12.50 -15.44 40.55
CA GLU A 185 13.98 -15.55 40.49
C GLU A 185 14.65 -15.29 41.83
N ASN A 186 14.18 -14.32 42.62
CA ASN A 186 14.74 -14.02 43.95
C ASN A 186 14.39 -15.05 45.04
N VAL A 187 13.54 -16.05 44.73
CA VAL A 187 13.22 -17.14 45.68
C VAL A 187 14.14 -18.34 45.47
N LEU A 188 14.86 -18.42 44.34
CA LEU A 188 15.81 -19.53 44.06
C LEU A 188 17.23 -19.28 44.60
N ASP A 189 17.53 -18.07 45.08
CA ASP A 189 18.83 -17.69 45.65
C ASP A 189 18.86 -17.68 47.20
N ARG A 190 18.01 -18.49 47.87
CA ARG A 190 18.02 -18.69 49.31
C ARG A 190 18.11 -20.15 49.72
#